data_2cbeef818dd46d34f4603f44d302fa48
#
_entry.id   2cbeef818dd46d34f4603f44d302fa48
#
_cell.length_a   1.000
_cell.length_b   1.000
_cell.length_c   1.000
_cell.angle_alpha   90.00
_cell.angle_beta   90.00
_cell.angle_gamma   90.00
#
_symmetry.space_group_name_H-M   'P 1'
#
loop_
_entity.id
_entity.type
_entity.pdbx_description
1 polymer ?
#
loop_
_entity_poly.entity_id
_entity_poly.type
_entity_poly.pdbx_seq_one_letter_code
_entity_poly.pdbx_strand_id
1 'polypeptide(L)'
;MAHEVVERVAALAPQLAAVSDETEQLGRLSDEAVKVIRAAGVMRMLAPPEHGGYAAHPRDFAEAVMEVAKSCGSAGWVCGVVGVHPWEMSLCDRRLQAEVWGSDQDTWIASPYMPSGVAVPTDGGYVLNGRWQFSSGTDHCDWIFLGAMIGGPDGLPASPPRALHVVLPRRDYTIVEDSWKVMGLSGTGSKDIIVENAFIPDYRTIDSAEVAEGERAAERSGRTETLYRLPFWVMFPLGITSAVIGITEGLLAAHMDYQRGRTNAMGAQSVGNPFALHAIADAATEIAASRLQLLDGVSRCFDKAEAGLEITFGERAEVRRNQVRCAWRAVAAADKIFAHSGGNALRLGNPMQRFWRDAHAGLQHAIHVADDVYQASSLAAMNVEVPPKLRALI
;
A
#
# COMPACT_ATOMS: atom_id res chain seq x y z
N MET A 1 -18.89 -10.02 -11.66
CA MET A 1 -17.72 -10.56 -12.40
C MET A 1 -16.51 -9.84 -11.87
N ALA A 2 -15.36 -10.49 -11.79
CA ALA A 2 -14.11 -9.80 -11.38
C ALA A 2 -13.77 -8.72 -12.42
N HIS A 3 -13.07 -7.66 -11.98
CA HIS A 3 -12.56 -6.62 -12.88
C HIS A 3 -11.52 -7.22 -13.82
N GLU A 4 -11.49 -6.79 -15.09
CA GLU A 4 -10.58 -7.34 -16.11
C GLU A 4 -9.10 -7.31 -15.72
N VAL A 5 -8.66 -6.32 -14.92
CA VAL A 5 -7.29 -6.25 -14.40
C VAL A 5 -7.00 -7.39 -13.44
N VAL A 6 -7.95 -7.77 -12.57
CA VAL A 6 -7.81 -8.91 -11.65
C VAL A 6 -7.64 -10.21 -12.45
N GLU A 7 -8.43 -10.39 -13.50
CA GLU A 7 -8.33 -11.56 -14.39
C GLU A 7 -6.97 -11.59 -15.13
N ARG A 8 -6.48 -10.42 -15.60
CA ARG A 8 -5.15 -10.32 -16.22
C ARG A 8 -4.02 -10.64 -15.25
N VAL A 9 -4.09 -10.14 -14.01
CA VAL A 9 -3.11 -10.47 -12.97
C VAL A 9 -3.08 -11.97 -12.72
N ALA A 10 -4.24 -12.61 -12.56
CA ALA A 10 -4.33 -14.06 -12.35
C ALA A 10 -3.69 -14.84 -13.52
N ALA A 11 -3.92 -14.41 -14.76
CA ALA A 11 -3.30 -15.03 -15.94
C ALA A 11 -1.76 -14.85 -15.99
N LEU A 12 -1.23 -13.74 -15.46
CA LEU A 12 0.20 -13.41 -15.42
C LEU A 12 0.91 -13.89 -14.13
N ALA A 13 0.18 -14.45 -13.18
CA ALA A 13 0.69 -14.93 -11.90
C ALA A 13 1.92 -15.85 -12.00
N PRO A 14 2.00 -16.83 -12.95
CA PRO A 14 3.19 -17.67 -13.11
C PRO A 14 4.44 -16.87 -13.49
N GLN A 15 4.30 -15.80 -14.27
CA GLN A 15 5.42 -14.95 -14.67
C GLN A 15 5.94 -14.15 -13.46
N LEU A 16 5.06 -13.60 -12.62
CA LEU A 16 5.42 -12.91 -11.38
C LEU A 16 6.12 -13.86 -10.39
N ALA A 17 5.62 -15.08 -10.25
CA ALA A 17 6.25 -16.07 -9.38
C ALA A 17 7.67 -16.43 -9.86
N ALA A 18 7.89 -16.56 -11.17
CA ALA A 18 9.17 -16.91 -11.75
C ALA A 18 10.27 -15.86 -11.50
N VAL A 19 9.93 -14.58 -11.38
CA VAL A 19 10.89 -13.48 -11.17
C VAL A 19 11.03 -13.05 -9.69
N SER A 20 10.38 -13.75 -8.76
CA SER A 20 10.38 -13.37 -7.33
C SER A 20 11.77 -13.47 -6.70
N ASP A 21 12.57 -14.51 -7.04
CA ASP A 21 13.92 -14.68 -6.53
C ASP A 21 14.86 -13.61 -7.04
N GLU A 22 14.79 -13.29 -8.34
CA GLU A 22 15.56 -12.21 -8.95
C GLU A 22 15.23 -10.85 -8.33
N THR A 23 13.94 -10.56 -8.16
CA THR A 23 13.44 -9.34 -7.51
C THR A 23 14.01 -9.19 -6.09
N GLU A 24 14.00 -10.26 -5.28
CA GLU A 24 14.62 -10.23 -3.95
C GLU A 24 16.12 -9.95 -4.01
N GLN A 25 16.86 -10.63 -4.91
CA GLN A 25 18.31 -10.48 -5.05
C GLN A 25 18.74 -9.09 -5.53
N LEU A 26 17.96 -8.48 -6.42
CA LEU A 26 18.21 -7.13 -6.94
C LEU A 26 17.93 -6.04 -5.87
N GLY A 27 17.17 -6.34 -4.83
CA GLY A 27 16.71 -5.33 -3.86
C GLY A 27 15.79 -4.26 -4.47
N ARG A 28 15.18 -4.55 -5.62
CA ARG A 28 14.17 -3.78 -6.34
C ARG A 28 13.36 -4.71 -7.24
N LEU A 29 12.25 -4.24 -7.79
CA LEU A 29 11.56 -5.04 -8.82
C LEU A 29 12.50 -5.30 -9.99
N SER A 30 12.47 -6.52 -10.53
CA SER A 30 13.15 -6.82 -11.79
C SER A 30 12.43 -6.12 -12.95
N ASP A 31 13.15 -5.85 -14.03
CA ASP A 31 12.56 -5.20 -15.20
C ASP A 31 11.42 -6.04 -15.81
N GLU A 32 11.51 -7.37 -15.68
CA GLU A 32 10.45 -8.26 -16.12
C GLU A 32 9.22 -8.18 -15.21
N ALA A 33 9.40 -8.08 -13.88
CA ALA A 33 8.28 -7.85 -12.96
C ALA A 33 7.53 -6.55 -13.30
N VAL A 34 8.28 -5.47 -13.59
CA VAL A 34 7.69 -4.18 -14.01
C VAL A 34 6.88 -4.33 -15.31
N LYS A 35 7.42 -5.02 -16.33
CA LYS A 35 6.69 -5.27 -17.59
C LYS A 35 5.38 -6.03 -17.34
N VAL A 36 5.41 -7.06 -16.50
CA VAL A 36 4.21 -7.84 -16.16
C VAL A 36 3.16 -6.98 -15.47
N ILE A 37 3.57 -6.15 -14.49
CA ILE A 37 2.67 -5.25 -13.77
C ILE A 37 2.06 -4.20 -14.72
N ARG A 38 2.87 -3.61 -15.61
CA ARG A 38 2.41 -2.67 -16.64
C ARG A 38 1.39 -3.35 -17.58
N ALA A 39 1.70 -4.55 -18.07
CA ALA A 39 0.80 -5.31 -18.94
C ALA A 39 -0.54 -5.65 -18.25
N ALA A 40 -0.52 -5.94 -16.95
CA ALA A 40 -1.73 -6.17 -16.16
C ALA A 40 -2.57 -4.90 -15.98
N GLY A 41 -1.96 -3.73 -15.88
CA GLY A 41 -2.62 -2.43 -15.74
C GLY A 41 -3.00 -2.07 -14.30
N VAL A 42 -2.40 -2.71 -13.29
CA VAL A 42 -2.74 -2.49 -11.86
C VAL A 42 -2.51 -1.03 -11.46
N MET A 43 -1.42 -0.41 -11.93
CA MET A 43 -1.06 0.96 -11.57
C MET A 43 -2.01 2.02 -12.13
N ARG A 44 -2.88 1.66 -13.09
CA ARG A 44 -3.86 2.57 -13.68
C ARG A 44 -5.27 2.39 -13.13
N MET A 45 -5.49 1.42 -12.22
CA MET A 45 -6.84 1.10 -11.75
C MET A 45 -7.54 2.30 -11.10
N LEU A 46 -6.81 3.10 -10.34
CA LEU A 46 -7.37 4.25 -9.61
C LEU A 46 -7.13 5.60 -10.31
N ALA A 47 -6.50 5.62 -11.48
CA ALA A 47 -6.40 6.80 -12.32
C ALA A 47 -7.72 7.08 -13.07
N PRO A 48 -8.01 8.33 -13.45
CA PRO A 48 -9.23 8.67 -14.16
C PRO A 48 -9.15 8.31 -15.65
N PRO A 49 -10.30 8.09 -16.30
CA PRO A 49 -10.34 7.67 -17.70
C PRO A 49 -9.66 8.62 -18.69
N GLU A 50 -9.72 9.93 -18.46
CA GLU A 50 -9.05 10.92 -19.30
C GLU A 50 -7.52 10.82 -19.29
N HIS A 51 -6.96 10.13 -18.31
CA HIS A 51 -5.53 9.81 -18.22
C HIS A 51 -5.27 8.30 -18.41
N GLY A 52 -6.15 7.59 -19.13
CA GLY A 52 -5.98 6.17 -19.45
C GLY A 52 -6.19 5.20 -18.29
N GLY A 53 -6.80 5.66 -17.22
CA GLY A 53 -7.14 4.85 -16.05
C GLY A 53 -8.54 4.24 -16.14
N TYR A 54 -8.91 3.51 -15.09
CA TYR A 54 -10.18 2.80 -15.01
C TYR A 54 -11.17 3.45 -14.04
N ALA A 55 -10.74 4.36 -13.16
CA ALA A 55 -11.52 4.84 -12.01
C ALA A 55 -12.25 3.68 -11.32
N ALA A 56 -11.56 2.56 -11.16
CA ALA A 56 -12.12 1.30 -10.71
C ALA A 56 -12.62 1.38 -9.27
N HIS A 57 -13.56 0.50 -8.93
CA HIS A 57 -13.98 0.33 -7.55
C HIS A 57 -12.77 -0.05 -6.69
N PRO A 58 -12.54 0.58 -5.51
CA PRO A 58 -11.34 0.33 -4.70
C PRO A 58 -11.24 -1.11 -4.20
N ARG A 59 -12.35 -1.84 -4.10
CA ARG A 59 -12.37 -3.28 -3.86
C ARG A 59 -11.62 -4.06 -4.94
N ASP A 60 -11.85 -3.73 -6.23
CA ASP A 60 -11.21 -4.41 -7.35
C ASP A 60 -9.70 -4.16 -7.35
N PHE A 61 -9.27 -2.94 -7.00
CA PHE A 61 -7.85 -2.62 -6.79
C PHE A 61 -7.26 -3.47 -5.66
N ALA A 62 -7.94 -3.57 -4.52
CA ALA A 62 -7.49 -4.40 -3.41
C ALA A 62 -7.35 -5.87 -3.82
N GLU A 63 -8.29 -6.41 -4.58
CA GLU A 63 -8.25 -7.79 -5.10
C GLU A 63 -7.09 -7.99 -6.08
N ALA A 64 -6.82 -7.03 -6.98
CA ALA A 64 -5.68 -7.08 -7.89
C ALA A 64 -4.34 -7.08 -7.13
N VAL A 65 -4.20 -6.23 -6.12
CA VAL A 65 -2.99 -6.19 -5.26
C VAL A 65 -2.79 -7.51 -4.53
N MET A 66 -3.85 -8.10 -3.95
CA MET A 66 -3.78 -9.41 -3.28
C MET A 66 -3.30 -10.50 -4.26
N GLU A 67 -3.82 -10.52 -5.48
CA GLU A 67 -3.44 -11.53 -6.48
C GLU A 67 -1.99 -11.37 -6.95
N VAL A 68 -1.46 -10.15 -7.13
CA VAL A 68 -0.03 -9.90 -7.37
C VAL A 68 0.82 -10.39 -6.20
N ALA A 69 0.44 -10.01 -4.96
CA ALA A 69 1.19 -10.31 -3.74
C ALA A 69 1.26 -11.82 -3.45
N LYS A 70 0.23 -12.57 -3.78
CA LYS A 70 0.17 -14.02 -3.68
C LYS A 70 1.22 -14.73 -4.54
N SER A 71 1.66 -14.10 -5.61
CA SER A 71 2.69 -14.62 -6.52
C SER A 71 4.08 -14.07 -6.21
N CYS A 72 4.18 -12.78 -5.88
CA CYS A 72 5.41 -12.09 -5.52
C CYS A 72 5.12 -11.00 -4.48
N GLY A 73 5.55 -11.22 -3.22
CA GLY A 73 5.26 -10.32 -2.10
C GLY A 73 5.74 -8.89 -2.34
N SER A 74 6.98 -8.72 -2.81
CA SER A 74 7.54 -7.40 -3.11
C SER A 74 6.79 -6.67 -4.24
N ALA A 75 6.41 -7.40 -5.30
CA ALA A 75 5.61 -6.84 -6.39
C ALA A 75 4.21 -6.40 -5.91
N GLY A 76 3.55 -7.23 -5.11
CA GLY A 76 2.26 -6.87 -4.51
C GLY A 76 2.35 -5.66 -3.58
N TRP A 77 3.42 -5.57 -2.79
CA TRP A 77 3.68 -4.40 -1.94
C TRP A 77 3.82 -3.11 -2.77
N VAL A 78 4.66 -3.15 -3.81
CA VAL A 78 4.83 -1.99 -4.71
C VAL A 78 3.50 -1.64 -5.40
N CYS A 79 2.74 -2.63 -5.87
CA CYS A 79 1.41 -2.38 -6.42
C CYS A 79 0.45 -1.73 -5.41
N GLY A 80 0.50 -2.15 -4.14
CA GLY A 80 -0.33 -1.58 -3.09
C GLY A 80 0.03 -0.14 -2.73
N VAL A 81 1.33 0.17 -2.64
CA VAL A 81 1.83 1.51 -2.30
C VAL A 81 1.74 2.46 -3.50
N VAL A 82 2.35 2.10 -4.63
CA VAL A 82 2.43 2.96 -5.81
C VAL A 82 1.08 3.05 -6.54
N GLY A 83 0.33 1.94 -6.58
CA GLY A 83 -0.96 1.88 -7.28
C GLY A 83 -2.09 2.68 -6.62
N VAL A 84 -1.95 3.10 -5.36
CA VAL A 84 -2.93 4.00 -4.73
C VAL A 84 -2.70 5.47 -5.09
N HIS A 85 -1.49 5.86 -5.48
CA HIS A 85 -1.15 7.27 -5.74
C HIS A 85 -1.92 7.90 -6.91
N PRO A 86 -2.31 7.18 -7.99
CA PRO A 86 -3.19 7.75 -9.00
C PRO A 86 -4.52 8.27 -8.45
N TRP A 87 -5.07 7.68 -7.39
CA TRP A 87 -6.23 8.23 -6.68
C TRP A 87 -5.93 9.63 -6.14
N GLU A 88 -4.84 9.81 -5.40
CA GLU A 88 -4.50 11.13 -4.84
C GLU A 88 -4.05 12.13 -5.91
N MET A 89 -3.29 11.69 -6.92
CA MET A 89 -2.90 12.52 -8.06
C MET A 89 -4.11 13.10 -8.79
N SER A 90 -5.21 12.37 -8.84
CA SER A 90 -6.48 12.84 -9.42
C SER A 90 -7.13 13.98 -8.62
N LEU A 91 -6.76 14.13 -7.36
CA LEU A 91 -7.19 15.23 -6.47
C LEU A 91 -6.27 16.45 -6.54
N CYS A 92 -5.12 16.36 -7.21
CA CYS A 92 -4.19 17.46 -7.40
C CYS A 92 -4.65 18.41 -8.52
N ASP A 93 -3.94 19.54 -8.68
CA ASP A 93 -4.18 20.50 -9.76
C ASP A 93 -4.11 19.85 -11.14
N ARG A 94 -5.00 20.24 -12.05
CA ARG A 94 -5.06 19.71 -13.42
C ARG A 94 -3.78 19.91 -14.23
N ARG A 95 -3.01 20.97 -13.93
CA ARG A 95 -1.69 21.20 -14.55
C ARG A 95 -0.71 20.13 -14.14
N LEU A 96 -0.70 19.77 -12.85
CA LEU A 96 0.16 18.70 -12.36
C LEU A 96 -0.23 17.35 -12.95
N GLN A 97 -1.52 17.03 -13.03
CA GLN A 97 -2.01 15.81 -13.69
C GLN A 97 -1.53 15.74 -15.15
N ALA A 98 -1.58 16.86 -15.89
CA ALA A 98 -1.09 16.91 -17.26
C ALA A 98 0.44 16.75 -17.37
N GLU A 99 1.22 17.25 -16.41
CA GLU A 99 2.67 17.03 -16.35
C GLU A 99 3.02 15.56 -16.07
N VAL A 100 2.28 14.91 -15.17
CA VAL A 100 2.54 13.54 -14.75
C VAL A 100 2.13 12.53 -15.83
N TRP A 101 0.95 12.68 -16.39
CA TRP A 101 0.36 11.70 -17.32
C TRP A 101 0.36 12.10 -18.78
N GLY A 102 0.75 13.34 -19.10
CA GLY A 102 0.64 13.86 -20.47
C GLY A 102 1.53 13.15 -21.50
N SER A 103 2.69 12.66 -21.07
CA SER A 103 3.62 11.90 -21.95
C SER A 103 3.48 10.39 -21.84
N ASP A 104 3.18 9.87 -20.64
CA ASP A 104 2.97 8.45 -20.37
C ASP A 104 1.84 8.29 -19.34
N GLN A 105 0.73 7.73 -19.78
CA GLN A 105 -0.44 7.48 -18.93
C GLN A 105 -0.19 6.39 -17.88
N ASP A 106 0.87 5.61 -18.01
CA ASP A 106 1.31 4.60 -17.04
C ASP A 106 2.54 5.08 -16.23
N THR A 107 2.63 6.39 -16.02
CA THR A 107 3.66 7.00 -15.14
C THR A 107 3.42 6.58 -13.70
N TRP A 108 4.46 6.01 -13.06
CA TRP A 108 4.42 5.60 -11.68
C TRP A 108 4.91 6.71 -10.75
N ILE A 109 4.27 6.78 -9.58
CA ILE A 109 4.52 7.83 -8.59
C ILE A 109 4.85 7.15 -7.26
N ALA A 110 6.03 7.36 -6.72
CA ALA A 110 6.42 6.89 -5.40
C ALA A 110 5.86 7.77 -4.27
N SER A 111 5.96 7.33 -3.02
CA SER A 111 5.75 8.19 -1.84
C SER A 111 6.53 7.72 -0.63
N PRO A 112 7.00 8.62 0.22
CA PRO A 112 6.89 8.59 1.66
C PRO A 112 6.09 9.81 2.17
N TYR A 113 4.91 9.55 2.72
CA TYR A 113 4.01 10.60 3.22
C TYR A 113 4.36 11.14 4.62
N MET A 114 5.31 10.52 5.32
CA MET A 114 5.76 11.06 6.61
C MET A 114 6.28 12.49 6.39
N PRO A 115 5.80 13.50 7.14
CA PRO A 115 6.20 14.89 6.92
C PRO A 115 7.60 15.17 7.51
N SER A 116 8.62 14.49 6.95
CA SER A 116 10.02 14.57 7.38
C SER A 116 10.77 15.75 6.78
N GLY A 117 10.21 16.42 5.77
CA GLY A 117 10.77 17.60 5.15
C GLY A 117 10.12 18.89 5.64
N VAL A 118 10.77 20.01 5.35
CA VAL A 118 10.26 21.38 5.58
C VAL A 118 10.13 22.10 4.26
N ALA A 119 8.94 22.60 3.95
CA ALA A 119 8.59 23.40 2.78
C ALA A 119 8.47 24.86 3.21
N VAL A 120 9.51 25.65 2.97
CA VAL A 120 9.56 27.08 3.34
C VAL A 120 8.87 27.89 2.24
N PRO A 121 7.83 28.67 2.56
CA PRO A 121 7.15 29.52 1.59
C PRO A 121 8.10 30.50 0.91
N THR A 122 7.92 30.66 -0.40
CA THR A 122 8.60 31.65 -1.22
C THR A 122 7.66 32.16 -2.31
N ASP A 123 8.09 33.12 -3.14
CA ASP A 123 7.24 33.63 -4.21
C ASP A 123 6.84 32.53 -5.21
N GLY A 124 5.55 32.30 -5.36
CA GLY A 124 4.94 31.31 -6.26
C GLY A 124 5.08 29.84 -5.83
N GLY A 125 5.50 29.56 -4.57
CA GLY A 125 5.61 28.18 -4.09
C GLY A 125 6.40 28.02 -2.81
N TYR A 126 7.22 26.97 -2.78
CA TYR A 126 8.01 26.56 -1.60
C TYR A 126 9.42 26.15 -1.99
N VAL A 127 10.37 26.34 -1.09
CA VAL A 127 11.68 25.67 -1.14
C VAL A 127 11.66 24.48 -0.19
N LEU A 128 11.85 23.27 -0.73
CA LEU A 128 11.79 22.01 0.01
C LEU A 128 13.18 21.49 0.34
N ASN A 129 13.35 21.09 1.59
CA ASN A 129 14.51 20.35 2.07
C ASN A 129 14.05 19.20 2.95
N GLY A 130 14.76 18.06 2.88
CA GLY A 130 14.47 16.94 3.77
C GLY A 130 15.09 15.62 3.34
N ARG A 131 14.93 14.64 4.23
CA ARG A 131 15.24 13.23 3.96
C ARG A 131 14.06 12.38 4.39
N TRP A 132 13.62 11.49 3.50
CA TRP A 132 12.53 10.56 3.72
C TRP A 132 13.02 9.14 3.58
N GLN A 133 12.48 8.25 4.40
CA GLN A 133 12.77 6.82 4.36
C GLN A 133 11.59 6.05 3.77
N PHE A 134 11.85 4.82 3.34
CA PHE A 134 10.84 3.85 2.91
C PHE A 134 10.07 4.22 1.62
N SER A 135 10.74 4.80 0.62
CA SER A 135 10.16 5.11 -0.69
C SER A 135 10.05 3.86 -1.57
N SER A 136 9.00 3.06 -1.36
CA SER A 136 8.79 1.78 -2.07
C SER A 136 8.60 2.00 -3.57
N GLY A 137 9.28 1.16 -4.39
CA GLY A 137 9.17 1.20 -5.85
C GLY A 137 9.84 2.39 -6.52
N THR A 138 10.57 3.22 -5.78
CA THR A 138 11.14 4.50 -6.26
C THR A 138 12.08 4.34 -7.47
N ASP A 139 12.72 3.18 -7.62
CA ASP A 139 13.59 2.87 -8.78
C ASP A 139 12.85 2.92 -10.13
N HIS A 140 11.52 2.75 -10.10
CA HIS A 140 10.66 2.65 -11.28
C HIS A 140 9.67 3.80 -11.42
N CYS A 141 9.82 4.83 -10.57
CA CYS A 141 8.91 5.97 -10.52
C CYS A 141 9.56 7.23 -11.08
N ASP A 142 8.81 7.95 -11.92
CA ASP A 142 9.25 9.20 -12.53
C ASP A 142 8.86 10.42 -11.69
N TRP A 143 7.95 10.22 -10.74
CA TRP A 143 7.45 11.24 -9.83
C TRP A 143 7.37 10.70 -8.40
N ILE A 144 7.28 11.62 -7.43
CA ILE A 144 7.18 11.27 -6.03
C ILE A 144 6.28 12.24 -5.27
N PHE A 145 5.41 11.70 -4.40
CA PHE A 145 4.78 12.43 -3.31
C PHE A 145 5.68 12.43 -2.08
N LEU A 146 5.85 13.58 -1.44
CA LEU A 146 6.57 13.71 -0.18
C LEU A 146 5.72 14.46 0.84
N GLY A 147 5.62 13.93 2.06
CA GLY A 147 5.05 14.68 3.17
C GLY A 147 6.00 15.77 3.64
N ALA A 148 5.52 16.99 3.81
CA ALA A 148 6.32 18.11 4.29
C ALA A 148 5.55 18.99 5.27
N MET A 149 6.24 19.50 6.31
CA MET A 149 5.70 20.56 7.17
C MET A 149 5.90 21.90 6.51
N ILE A 150 4.90 22.78 6.57
CA ILE A 150 5.08 24.18 6.16
C ILE A 150 6.06 24.84 7.12
N GLY A 151 7.12 25.44 6.59
CA GLY A 151 8.17 26.12 7.37
C GLY A 151 7.80 27.56 7.70
N GLY A 152 8.32 28.03 8.86
CA GLY A 152 8.37 29.44 9.18
C GLY A 152 9.57 30.14 8.52
N PRO A 153 9.72 31.46 8.74
CA PRO A 153 10.85 32.23 8.20
C PRO A 153 12.23 31.79 8.72
N ASP A 154 12.25 31.07 9.83
CA ASP A 154 13.44 30.49 10.47
C ASP A 154 13.81 29.09 9.92
N GLY A 155 13.03 28.57 8.95
CA GLY A 155 13.21 27.25 8.38
C GLY A 155 12.73 26.09 9.27
N LEU A 156 12.12 26.37 10.43
CA LEU A 156 11.50 25.38 11.30
C LEU A 156 10.01 25.24 10.97
N PRO A 157 9.35 24.11 11.37
CA PRO A 157 7.92 23.97 11.17
C PRO A 157 7.11 25.12 11.79
N ALA A 158 6.17 25.67 11.03
CA ALA A 158 5.29 26.76 11.47
C ALA A 158 4.38 26.31 12.64
N SER A 159 3.91 27.27 13.43
CA SER A 159 2.93 27.04 14.50
C SER A 159 1.67 27.89 14.24
N PRO A 160 0.46 27.28 14.22
CA PRO A 160 0.18 25.84 14.36
C PRO A 160 0.76 25.01 13.20
N PRO A 161 1.08 23.72 13.44
CA PRO A 161 1.68 22.89 12.41
C PRO A 161 0.68 22.59 11.28
N ARG A 162 1.14 22.71 10.04
CA ARG A 162 0.39 22.32 8.83
C ARG A 162 1.28 21.47 7.95
N ALA A 163 0.72 20.42 7.37
CA ALA A 163 1.43 19.53 6.47
C ALA A 163 0.87 19.61 5.05
N LEU A 164 1.76 19.46 4.09
CA LEU A 164 1.45 19.35 2.67
C LEU A 164 1.93 17.98 2.17
N HIS A 165 1.25 17.47 1.16
CA HIS A 165 1.87 16.54 0.24
C HIS A 165 2.37 17.35 -0.95
N VAL A 166 3.67 17.26 -1.23
CA VAL A 166 4.34 17.95 -2.33
C VAL A 166 4.75 16.95 -3.39
N VAL A 167 4.73 17.35 -4.67
CA VAL A 167 4.99 16.46 -5.81
C VAL A 167 6.20 16.94 -6.61
N LEU A 168 7.17 16.03 -6.78
CA LEU A 168 8.42 16.33 -7.49
C LEU A 168 8.65 15.33 -8.63
N PRO A 169 9.21 15.77 -9.77
CA PRO A 169 9.72 14.89 -10.81
C PRO A 169 11.06 14.26 -10.39
N ARG A 170 11.40 13.14 -10.99
CA ARG A 170 12.61 12.34 -10.69
C ARG A 170 13.92 13.14 -10.63
N ARG A 171 14.04 14.21 -11.43
CA ARG A 171 15.24 15.04 -11.49
C ARG A 171 15.48 15.92 -10.26
N ASP A 172 14.46 16.13 -9.43
CA ASP A 172 14.50 17.08 -8.30
C ASP A 172 14.77 16.37 -6.94
N TYR A 173 15.08 15.07 -6.94
CA TYR A 173 15.44 14.33 -5.74
C TYR A 173 16.51 13.27 -6.01
N THR A 174 17.24 12.90 -4.97
CA THR A 174 18.28 11.87 -4.98
C THR A 174 17.81 10.63 -4.26
N ILE A 175 17.96 9.46 -4.90
CA ILE A 175 17.77 8.14 -4.28
C ILE A 175 19.07 7.72 -3.61
N VAL A 176 19.00 7.32 -2.33
CA VAL A 176 20.16 6.80 -1.59
C VAL A 176 20.26 5.30 -1.84
N GLU A 177 21.11 4.89 -2.76
CA GLU A 177 21.15 3.51 -3.30
C GLU A 177 21.35 2.42 -2.23
N ASP A 178 22.25 2.63 -1.28
CA ASP A 178 22.59 1.63 -0.25
C ASP A 178 21.67 1.64 1.00
N SER A 179 20.57 2.36 0.99
CA SER A 179 19.72 2.57 2.17
C SER A 179 18.71 1.44 2.43
N TRP A 180 18.53 0.49 1.48
CA TRP A 180 17.55 -0.58 1.60
C TRP A 180 18.21 -1.97 1.68
N LYS A 181 18.56 -2.39 2.91
CA LYS A 181 19.14 -3.70 3.24
C LYS A 181 18.35 -4.33 4.37
N VAL A 182 17.40 -5.20 4.02
CA VAL A 182 16.35 -5.69 4.92
C VAL A 182 16.15 -7.19 4.80
N MET A 183 15.50 -7.78 5.82
CA MET A 183 15.25 -9.22 5.88
C MET A 183 14.02 -9.68 5.08
N GLY A 184 13.07 -8.80 4.82
CA GLY A 184 11.84 -9.09 4.07
C GLY A 184 11.41 -7.88 3.27
N LEU A 185 10.61 -8.11 2.21
CA LEU A 185 10.23 -7.08 1.23
C LEU A 185 11.46 -6.43 0.57
N SER A 186 12.57 -7.16 0.45
CA SER A 186 13.82 -6.64 -0.13
C SER A 186 13.63 -6.13 -1.55
N GLY A 187 12.86 -6.85 -2.36
CA GLY A 187 12.59 -6.49 -3.75
C GLY A 187 11.69 -5.28 -3.96
N THR A 188 11.29 -4.58 -2.89
CA THR A 188 10.49 -3.35 -3.02
C THR A 188 11.34 -2.12 -3.33
N GLY A 189 12.67 -2.17 -3.10
CA GLY A 189 13.54 -1.01 -3.26
C GLY A 189 13.08 0.21 -2.46
N SER A 190 12.63 0.00 -1.21
CA SER A 190 12.07 1.09 -0.38
C SER A 190 13.16 2.02 0.17
N LYS A 191 13.94 2.59 -0.76
CA LYS A 191 15.13 3.41 -0.49
C LYS A 191 14.79 4.76 0.15
N ASP A 192 15.81 5.37 0.73
CA ASP A 192 15.72 6.75 1.23
C ASP A 192 15.80 7.75 0.09
N ILE A 193 15.13 8.88 0.28
CA ILE A 193 15.08 10.01 -0.66
C ILE A 193 15.65 11.25 0.03
N ILE A 194 16.47 12.02 -0.69
CA ILE A 194 16.97 13.32 -0.25
C ILE A 194 16.54 14.39 -1.25
N VAL A 195 16.04 15.49 -0.73
CA VAL A 195 15.76 16.72 -1.48
C VAL A 195 16.55 17.87 -0.86
N GLU A 196 17.25 18.62 -1.71
CA GLU A 196 18.06 19.78 -1.32
C GLU A 196 17.68 21.00 -2.15
N ASN A 197 17.11 22.00 -1.50
CA ASN A 197 16.74 23.29 -2.08
C ASN A 197 15.88 23.21 -3.35
N ALA A 198 14.97 22.23 -3.43
CA ALA A 198 14.08 22.10 -4.58
C ALA A 198 12.94 23.12 -4.51
N PHE A 199 12.73 23.87 -5.61
CA PHE A 199 11.58 24.75 -5.75
C PHE A 199 10.34 23.95 -6.15
N ILE A 200 9.28 24.06 -5.34
CA ILE A 200 7.99 23.42 -5.55
C ILE A 200 6.95 24.50 -5.86
N PRO A 201 6.46 24.61 -7.10
CA PRO A 201 5.36 25.51 -7.41
C PRO A 201 4.10 25.20 -6.61
N ASP A 202 3.29 26.21 -6.25
CA ASP A 202 2.06 26.02 -5.47
C ASP A 202 1.15 24.92 -6.02
N TYR A 203 0.96 24.84 -7.35
CA TYR A 203 0.09 23.85 -7.99
C TYR A 203 0.59 22.39 -7.86
N ARG A 204 1.83 22.17 -7.40
CA ARG A 204 2.38 20.83 -7.10
C ARG A 204 2.26 20.47 -5.63
N THR A 205 1.37 21.13 -4.90
CA THR A 205 1.10 20.86 -3.50
C THR A 205 -0.38 20.56 -3.28
N ILE A 206 -0.67 19.77 -2.24
CA ILE A 206 -2.02 19.54 -1.75
C ILE A 206 -2.00 19.55 -0.23
N ASP A 207 -2.99 20.21 0.41
CA ASP A 207 -3.11 20.23 1.86
C ASP A 207 -3.51 18.83 2.37
N SER A 208 -2.72 18.25 3.26
CA SER A 208 -2.99 16.91 3.79
C SER A 208 -4.32 16.81 4.53
N ALA A 209 -4.81 17.90 5.13
CA ALA A 209 -6.11 17.92 5.78
C ALA A 209 -7.28 17.87 4.79
N GLU A 210 -7.12 18.45 3.58
CA GLU A 210 -8.15 18.31 2.54
C GLU A 210 -8.23 16.87 2.02
N VAL A 211 -7.09 16.24 1.78
CA VAL A 211 -7.02 14.84 1.32
C VAL A 211 -7.57 13.88 2.38
N ALA A 212 -7.34 14.18 3.66
CA ALA A 212 -7.86 13.36 4.76
C ALA A 212 -9.39 13.25 4.73
N GLU A 213 -10.09 14.31 4.33
CA GLU A 213 -11.56 14.33 4.23
C GLU A 213 -12.09 13.76 2.89
N GLY A 214 -11.24 13.66 1.85
CA GLY A 214 -11.61 13.16 0.52
C GLY A 214 -12.56 14.09 -0.23
N GLU A 215 -13.77 14.27 0.22
CA GLU A 215 -14.82 15.05 -0.45
C GLU A 215 -14.40 16.51 -0.74
N ARG A 216 -13.77 17.19 0.20
CA ARG A 216 -13.24 18.55 -0.02
C ARG A 216 -12.18 18.62 -1.11
N ALA A 217 -11.28 17.64 -1.14
CA ALA A 217 -10.27 17.56 -2.18
C ALA A 217 -10.90 17.28 -3.56
N ALA A 218 -11.93 16.41 -3.63
CA ALA A 218 -12.68 16.13 -4.85
C ALA A 218 -13.40 17.38 -5.37
N GLU A 219 -14.11 18.11 -4.52
CA GLU A 219 -14.78 19.37 -4.87
C GLU A 219 -13.79 20.40 -5.42
N ARG A 220 -12.65 20.62 -4.73
CA ARG A 220 -11.61 21.56 -5.15
C ARG A 220 -11.00 21.20 -6.52
N SER A 221 -10.78 19.90 -6.78
CA SER A 221 -10.22 19.42 -8.06
C SER A 221 -11.28 19.26 -9.17
N GLY A 222 -12.56 19.45 -8.85
CA GLY A 222 -13.68 19.28 -9.77
C GLY A 222 -13.91 17.81 -10.15
N ARG A 223 -13.59 16.85 -9.25
CA ARG A 223 -13.88 15.43 -9.42
C ARG A 223 -15.31 15.13 -8.99
N THR A 224 -15.98 14.35 -9.81
CA THR A 224 -17.38 13.93 -9.57
C THR A 224 -17.52 12.44 -9.35
N GLU A 225 -16.50 11.66 -9.70
CA GLU A 225 -16.49 10.21 -9.54
C GLU A 225 -16.45 9.83 -8.06
N THR A 226 -17.25 8.86 -7.67
CA THR A 226 -17.39 8.35 -6.30
C THR A 226 -16.03 8.01 -5.66
N LEU A 227 -15.15 7.40 -6.42
CA LEU A 227 -13.82 6.98 -5.98
C LEU A 227 -13.02 8.13 -5.31
N TYR A 228 -13.06 9.33 -5.88
CA TYR A 228 -12.25 10.47 -5.42
C TYR A 228 -12.83 11.19 -4.21
N ARG A 229 -14.04 10.83 -3.79
CA ARG A 229 -14.70 11.34 -2.57
C ARG A 229 -14.32 10.56 -1.31
N LEU A 230 -13.60 9.44 -1.47
CA LEU A 230 -13.19 8.59 -0.35
C LEU A 230 -12.08 9.26 0.48
N PRO A 231 -12.10 9.11 1.83
CA PRO A 231 -11.09 9.67 2.71
C PRO A 231 -9.73 9.00 2.55
N PHE A 232 -8.64 9.74 2.79
CA PHE A 232 -7.25 9.25 2.69
C PHE A 232 -7.02 7.95 3.50
N TRP A 233 -7.48 7.92 4.75
CA TRP A 233 -7.27 6.76 5.63
C TRP A 233 -8.13 5.54 5.29
N VAL A 234 -9.11 5.68 4.40
CA VAL A 234 -9.80 4.55 3.79
C VAL A 234 -8.97 3.99 2.63
N MET A 235 -8.37 4.87 1.81
CA MET A 235 -7.70 4.52 0.55
C MET A 235 -6.22 4.13 0.74
N PHE A 236 -5.42 4.95 1.42
CA PHE A 236 -3.98 4.73 1.50
C PHE A 236 -3.60 3.40 2.19
N PRO A 237 -4.18 3.02 3.34
CA PRO A 237 -3.87 1.73 3.95
C PRO A 237 -4.42 0.51 3.19
N LEU A 238 -5.41 0.70 2.32
CA LEU A 238 -6.08 -0.39 1.61
C LEU A 238 -5.07 -1.23 0.81
N GLY A 239 -4.26 -0.60 -0.05
CA GLY A 239 -3.30 -1.30 -0.89
C GLY A 239 -2.24 -2.05 -0.08
N ILE A 240 -1.71 -1.41 0.97
CA ILE A 240 -0.68 -1.98 1.84
C ILE A 240 -1.22 -3.21 2.62
N THR A 241 -2.41 -3.09 3.21
CA THR A 241 -3.07 -4.20 3.91
C THR A 241 -3.42 -5.34 2.95
N SER A 242 -3.86 -5.02 1.74
CA SER A 242 -4.11 -6.01 0.68
C SER A 242 -2.85 -6.79 0.32
N ALA A 243 -1.70 -6.11 0.19
CA ALA A 243 -0.43 -6.77 -0.08
C ALA A 243 -0.07 -7.77 1.04
N VAL A 244 -0.22 -7.39 2.31
CA VAL A 244 0.05 -8.31 3.44
C VAL A 244 -0.87 -9.53 3.39
N ILE A 245 -2.16 -9.35 3.13
CA ILE A 245 -3.10 -10.48 3.01
C ILE A 245 -2.71 -11.39 1.84
N GLY A 246 -2.43 -10.83 0.65
CA GLY A 246 -2.00 -11.60 -0.51
C GLY A 246 -0.70 -12.38 -0.28
N ILE A 247 0.29 -11.79 0.42
CA ILE A 247 1.52 -12.48 0.84
C ILE A 247 1.18 -13.71 1.69
N THR A 248 0.24 -13.60 2.63
CA THR A 248 -0.16 -14.74 3.48
C THR A 248 -0.96 -15.79 2.70
N GLU A 249 -1.76 -15.39 1.71
CA GLU A 249 -2.40 -16.31 0.75
C GLU A 249 -1.34 -17.08 -0.07
N GLY A 250 -0.26 -16.41 -0.49
CA GLY A 250 0.88 -17.02 -1.17
C GLY A 250 1.61 -18.03 -0.29
N LEU A 251 1.84 -17.70 0.99
CA LEU A 251 2.42 -18.64 1.94
C LEU A 251 1.54 -19.88 2.13
N LEU A 252 0.23 -19.69 2.29
CA LEU A 252 -0.72 -20.78 2.45
C LEU A 252 -0.72 -21.71 1.22
N ALA A 253 -0.73 -21.14 0.02
CA ALA A 253 -0.67 -21.91 -1.22
C ALA A 253 0.64 -22.72 -1.33
N ALA A 254 1.77 -22.07 -1.12
CA ALA A 254 3.10 -22.71 -1.14
C ALA A 254 3.22 -23.81 -0.08
N HIS A 255 2.66 -23.59 1.11
CA HIS A 255 2.64 -24.60 2.18
C HIS A 255 1.79 -25.81 1.80
N MET A 256 0.60 -25.62 1.25
CA MET A 256 -0.26 -26.72 0.80
C MET A 256 0.41 -27.55 -0.31
N ASP A 257 1.05 -26.89 -1.28
CA ASP A 257 1.77 -27.57 -2.35
C ASP A 257 2.95 -28.39 -1.80
N TYR A 258 3.71 -27.80 -0.89
CA TYR A 258 4.81 -28.50 -0.22
C TYR A 258 4.34 -29.73 0.60
N GLN A 259 3.24 -29.63 1.33
CA GLN A 259 2.73 -30.71 2.15
C GLN A 259 2.19 -31.90 1.34
N ARG A 260 1.68 -31.68 0.11
CA ARG A 260 1.17 -32.77 -0.74
C ARG A 260 2.22 -33.84 -1.05
N GLY A 261 3.47 -33.44 -1.27
CA GLY A 261 4.56 -34.35 -1.62
C GLY A 261 5.51 -34.70 -0.46
N ARG A 262 5.27 -34.17 0.73
CA ARG A 262 6.20 -34.31 1.86
C ARG A 262 6.03 -35.62 2.58
N THR A 263 7.16 -36.31 2.84
CA THR A 263 7.28 -37.42 3.78
C THR A 263 8.17 -37.03 4.96
N ASN A 264 7.88 -37.49 6.15
CA ASN A 264 8.73 -37.30 7.32
C ASN A 264 9.93 -38.27 7.27
N ALA A 265 10.85 -38.15 8.25
CA ALA A 265 12.05 -39.02 8.35
C ALA A 265 11.72 -40.53 8.52
N MET A 266 10.52 -40.87 8.93
CA MET A 266 10.04 -42.26 9.09
C MET A 266 9.21 -42.74 7.89
N GLY A 267 9.16 -41.98 6.80
CA GLY A 267 8.44 -42.32 5.57
C GLY A 267 6.93 -42.08 5.60
N ALA A 268 6.37 -41.50 6.66
CA ALA A 268 4.95 -41.19 6.73
C ALA A 268 4.66 -39.88 5.95
N GLN A 269 3.58 -39.88 5.15
CA GLN A 269 3.14 -38.73 4.40
C GLN A 269 2.57 -37.65 5.32
N SER A 270 2.92 -36.35 5.04
CA SER A 270 2.43 -35.21 5.81
C SER A 270 0.93 -35.04 5.74
N VAL A 271 0.30 -35.40 4.63
CA VAL A 271 -1.16 -35.36 4.44
C VAL A 271 -1.92 -36.31 5.38
N GLY A 272 -1.21 -37.22 6.06
CA GLY A 272 -1.78 -38.10 7.12
C GLY A 272 -1.70 -37.48 8.53
N ASN A 273 -1.09 -36.26 8.69
CA ASN A 273 -0.96 -35.63 10.00
C ASN A 273 -2.18 -34.72 10.29
N PRO A 274 -3.07 -35.11 11.22
CA PRO A 274 -4.28 -34.34 11.49
C PRO A 274 -4.00 -32.92 12.05
N PHE A 275 -2.90 -32.72 12.77
CA PHE A 275 -2.53 -31.42 13.32
C PHE A 275 -2.08 -30.47 12.24
N ALA A 276 -1.33 -30.92 11.22
CA ALA A 276 -0.94 -30.13 10.07
C ALA A 276 -2.17 -29.72 9.21
N LEU A 277 -3.09 -30.66 8.99
CA LEU A 277 -4.33 -30.39 8.27
C LEU A 277 -5.25 -29.42 9.03
N HIS A 278 -5.33 -29.54 10.36
CA HIS A 278 -6.06 -28.57 11.20
C HIS A 278 -5.46 -27.17 11.07
N ALA A 279 -4.13 -27.02 11.14
CA ALA A 279 -3.46 -25.75 11.01
C ALA A 279 -3.71 -25.09 9.63
N ILE A 280 -3.75 -25.86 8.55
CA ILE A 280 -4.08 -25.39 7.21
C ILE A 280 -5.53 -24.86 7.16
N ALA A 281 -6.49 -25.62 7.69
CA ALA A 281 -7.90 -25.23 7.68
C ALA A 281 -8.16 -23.97 8.51
N ASP A 282 -7.56 -23.88 9.71
CA ASP A 282 -7.64 -22.69 10.57
C ASP A 282 -7.04 -21.46 9.90
N ALA A 283 -5.83 -21.57 9.35
CA ALA A 283 -5.18 -20.48 8.64
C ALA A 283 -5.96 -20.02 7.40
N ALA A 284 -6.48 -20.94 6.60
CA ALA A 284 -7.31 -20.63 5.44
C ALA A 284 -8.54 -19.81 5.84
N THR A 285 -9.19 -20.19 6.95
CA THR A 285 -10.36 -19.47 7.47
C THR A 285 -10.02 -18.05 7.94
N GLU A 286 -8.93 -17.88 8.72
CA GLU A 286 -8.51 -16.59 9.25
C GLU A 286 -8.04 -15.62 8.15
N ILE A 287 -7.30 -16.12 7.15
CA ILE A 287 -6.86 -15.33 6.00
C ILE A 287 -8.08 -14.90 5.15
N ALA A 288 -9.01 -15.82 4.88
CA ALA A 288 -10.23 -15.51 4.15
C ALA A 288 -11.11 -14.48 4.90
N ALA A 289 -11.23 -14.61 6.23
CA ALA A 289 -11.95 -13.63 7.06
C ALA A 289 -11.28 -12.25 7.02
N SER A 290 -9.94 -12.18 6.99
CA SER A 290 -9.20 -10.92 6.84
C SER A 290 -9.49 -10.26 5.49
N ARG A 291 -9.44 -11.04 4.40
CA ARG A 291 -9.79 -10.58 3.05
C ARG A 291 -11.21 -10.02 3.00
N LEU A 292 -12.20 -10.80 3.44
CA LEU A 292 -13.61 -10.41 3.40
C LEU A 292 -13.87 -9.13 4.22
N GLN A 293 -13.30 -9.02 5.42
CA GLN A 293 -13.48 -7.86 6.28
C GLN A 293 -12.87 -6.59 5.68
N LEU A 294 -11.69 -6.69 5.04
CA LEU A 294 -11.07 -5.56 4.36
C LEU A 294 -11.92 -5.07 3.19
N LEU A 295 -12.35 -6.00 2.33
CA LEU A 295 -13.14 -5.69 1.14
C LEU A 295 -14.53 -5.15 1.48
N ASP A 296 -15.20 -5.69 2.51
CA ASP A 296 -16.47 -5.17 3.03
C ASP A 296 -16.33 -3.72 3.52
N GLY A 297 -15.31 -3.44 4.31
CA GLY A 297 -15.09 -2.10 4.87
C GLY A 297 -14.96 -1.02 3.79
N VAL A 298 -14.15 -1.24 2.77
CA VAL A 298 -13.98 -0.27 1.68
C VAL A 298 -15.22 -0.19 0.79
N SER A 299 -15.92 -1.30 0.54
CA SER A 299 -17.15 -1.30 -0.26
C SER A 299 -18.25 -0.49 0.42
N ARG A 300 -18.45 -0.66 1.72
CA ARG A 300 -19.44 0.15 2.48
C ARG A 300 -19.15 1.65 2.42
N CYS A 301 -17.85 2.05 2.48
CA CYS A 301 -17.49 3.46 2.30
C CYS A 301 -17.80 3.96 0.88
N PHE A 302 -17.50 3.16 -0.13
CA PHE A 302 -17.79 3.50 -1.51
C PHE A 302 -19.29 3.63 -1.76
N ASP A 303 -20.10 2.67 -1.33
CA ASP A 303 -21.57 2.68 -1.46
C ASP A 303 -22.20 3.91 -0.82
N LYS A 304 -21.70 4.33 0.37
CA LYS A 304 -22.15 5.56 1.03
C LYS A 304 -21.79 6.82 0.23
N ALA A 305 -20.55 6.90 -0.27
CA ALA A 305 -20.12 8.01 -1.12
C ALA A 305 -20.92 8.08 -2.42
N GLU A 306 -21.26 6.93 -3.03
CA GLU A 306 -22.09 6.82 -4.22
C GLU A 306 -23.52 7.30 -3.95
N ALA A 307 -24.07 6.96 -2.79
CA ALA A 307 -25.37 7.43 -2.35
C ALA A 307 -25.41 8.91 -1.90
N GLY A 308 -24.28 9.61 -1.92
CA GLY A 308 -24.17 10.99 -1.43
C GLY A 308 -24.32 11.11 0.08
N LEU A 309 -24.04 10.05 0.83
CA LEU A 309 -24.14 10.02 2.29
C LEU A 309 -22.76 10.26 2.91
N GLU A 310 -22.76 10.95 4.07
CA GLU A 310 -21.53 11.18 4.84
C GLU A 310 -20.93 9.85 5.33
N ILE A 311 -19.63 9.69 5.16
CA ILE A 311 -18.82 8.66 5.82
C ILE A 311 -18.41 9.23 7.17
N THR A 312 -19.15 8.90 8.20
CA THR A 312 -18.94 9.46 9.55
C THR A 312 -17.58 9.11 10.13
N PHE A 313 -17.10 9.90 11.09
CA PHE A 313 -15.85 9.60 11.78
C PHE A 313 -15.86 8.21 12.43
N GLY A 314 -16.97 7.78 13.02
CA GLY A 314 -17.11 6.45 13.62
C GLY A 314 -16.91 5.32 12.60
N GLU A 315 -17.47 5.45 11.40
CA GLU A 315 -17.31 4.47 10.30
C GLU A 315 -15.88 4.44 9.76
N ARG A 316 -15.25 5.61 9.60
CA ARG A 316 -13.82 5.69 9.23
C ARG A 316 -12.96 5.00 10.28
N ALA A 317 -13.20 5.26 11.57
CA ALA A 317 -12.46 4.65 12.68
C ALA A 317 -12.66 3.13 12.73
N GLU A 318 -13.86 2.63 12.42
CA GLU A 318 -14.12 1.20 12.28
C GLU A 318 -13.32 0.59 11.12
N VAL A 319 -13.40 1.18 9.93
CA VAL A 319 -12.66 0.70 8.76
C VAL A 319 -11.16 0.70 9.02
N ARG A 320 -10.63 1.77 9.61
CA ARG A 320 -9.21 1.90 9.93
C ARG A 320 -8.73 0.84 10.93
N ARG A 321 -9.50 0.61 12.00
CA ARG A 321 -9.27 -0.49 12.96
C ARG A 321 -9.27 -1.85 12.25
N ASN A 322 -10.23 -2.07 11.35
CA ASN A 322 -10.36 -3.34 10.65
C ASN A 322 -9.18 -3.56 9.68
N GLN A 323 -8.67 -2.54 8.99
CA GLN A 323 -7.45 -2.62 8.18
C GLN A 323 -6.25 -3.13 9.01
N VAL A 324 -6.02 -2.52 10.18
CA VAL A 324 -4.96 -2.99 11.10
C VAL A 324 -5.19 -4.42 11.51
N ARG A 325 -6.42 -4.75 11.98
CA ARG A 325 -6.72 -6.10 12.47
C ARG A 325 -6.59 -7.18 11.40
N CYS A 326 -6.97 -6.87 10.16
CA CYS A 326 -6.87 -7.82 9.04
C CYS A 326 -5.42 -8.23 8.76
N ALA A 327 -4.47 -7.28 8.75
CA ALA A 327 -3.06 -7.57 8.55
C ALA A 327 -2.52 -8.47 9.68
N TRP A 328 -2.72 -8.09 10.93
CA TRP A 328 -2.25 -8.87 12.09
C TRP A 328 -2.86 -10.27 12.15
N ARG A 329 -4.15 -10.42 11.84
CA ARG A 329 -4.83 -11.71 11.81
C ARG A 329 -4.27 -12.62 10.73
N ALA A 330 -4.07 -12.10 9.52
CA ALA A 330 -3.55 -12.86 8.41
C ALA A 330 -2.11 -13.36 8.68
N VAL A 331 -1.24 -12.51 9.24
CA VAL A 331 0.14 -12.91 9.58
C VAL A 331 0.17 -13.90 10.73
N ALA A 332 -0.66 -13.74 11.76
CA ALA A 332 -0.76 -14.72 12.85
C ALA A 332 -1.22 -16.11 12.34
N ALA A 333 -2.08 -16.14 11.32
CA ALA A 333 -2.47 -17.40 10.66
C ALA A 333 -1.30 -18.00 9.85
N ALA A 334 -0.53 -17.14 9.16
CA ALA A 334 0.67 -17.55 8.44
C ALA A 334 1.73 -18.16 9.38
N ASP A 335 1.90 -17.64 10.60
CA ASP A 335 2.81 -18.19 11.60
C ASP A 335 2.43 -19.62 11.99
N LYS A 336 1.14 -19.89 12.17
CA LYS A 336 0.65 -21.24 12.51
C LYS A 336 1.03 -22.27 11.45
N ILE A 337 0.84 -21.96 10.17
CA ILE A 337 1.21 -22.88 9.08
C ILE A 337 2.72 -22.99 8.91
N PHE A 338 3.47 -21.90 9.07
CA PHE A 338 4.93 -21.92 8.98
C PHE A 338 5.56 -22.82 10.05
N ALA A 339 5.02 -22.84 11.27
CA ALA A 339 5.45 -23.73 12.34
C ALA A 339 5.34 -25.22 11.97
N HIS A 340 4.45 -25.59 11.05
CA HIS A 340 4.30 -26.95 10.54
C HIS A 340 5.10 -27.23 9.25
N SER A 341 5.85 -26.25 8.73
CA SER A 341 6.59 -26.38 7.45
C SER A 341 7.91 -27.17 7.58
N GLY A 342 8.49 -27.24 8.81
CA GLY A 342 9.73 -27.96 9.10
C GLY A 342 10.99 -27.30 8.51
N GLY A 343 12.17 -27.88 8.79
CA GLY A 343 13.47 -27.26 8.50
C GLY A 343 13.77 -26.94 7.03
N ASN A 344 13.20 -27.69 6.09
CA ASN A 344 13.41 -27.40 4.66
C ASN A 344 12.73 -26.09 4.21
N ALA A 345 11.71 -25.63 4.93
CA ALA A 345 11.09 -24.34 4.66
C ALA A 345 12.03 -23.14 4.89
N LEU A 346 13.10 -23.34 5.68
CA LEU A 346 14.10 -22.29 5.97
C LEU A 346 15.12 -22.07 4.85
N ARG A 347 15.19 -22.98 3.88
CA ARG A 347 16.16 -22.85 2.77
C ARG A 347 15.80 -21.69 1.87
N LEU A 348 16.78 -20.84 1.48
CA LEU A 348 16.53 -19.63 0.68
C LEU A 348 15.82 -19.92 -0.66
N GLY A 349 16.06 -21.07 -1.29
CA GLY A 349 15.34 -21.50 -2.49
C GLY A 349 13.89 -21.95 -2.26
N ASN A 350 13.39 -21.95 -1.00
CA ASN A 350 12.00 -22.30 -0.70
C ASN A 350 11.16 -21.02 -0.56
N PRO A 351 10.09 -20.82 -1.34
CA PRO A 351 9.31 -19.59 -1.33
C PRO A 351 8.61 -19.33 0.02
N MET A 352 8.34 -20.34 0.84
CA MET A 352 7.63 -20.16 2.10
C MET A 352 8.36 -19.21 3.06
N GLN A 353 9.70 -19.33 3.19
CA GLN A 353 10.46 -18.45 4.08
C GLN A 353 10.45 -16.99 3.58
N ARG A 354 10.42 -16.77 2.26
CA ARG A 354 10.31 -15.42 1.70
C ARG A 354 8.96 -14.80 2.00
N PHE A 355 7.86 -15.47 1.70
CA PHE A 355 6.51 -15.02 2.06
C PHE A 355 6.37 -14.74 3.56
N TRP A 356 6.93 -15.59 4.40
CA TRP A 356 6.90 -15.40 5.85
C TRP A 356 7.66 -14.12 6.27
N ARG A 357 8.88 -13.91 5.78
CA ARG A 357 9.67 -12.69 6.04
C ARG A 357 8.98 -11.44 5.50
N ASP A 358 8.43 -11.51 4.31
CA ASP A 358 7.73 -10.39 3.66
C ASP A 358 6.47 -10.00 4.44
N ALA A 359 5.68 -10.97 4.91
CA ALA A 359 4.51 -10.72 5.74
C ALA A 359 4.86 -9.99 7.04
N HIS A 360 5.92 -10.46 7.74
CA HIS A 360 6.40 -9.81 8.97
C HIS A 360 6.99 -8.42 8.72
N ALA A 361 7.72 -8.23 7.63
CA ALA A 361 8.20 -6.91 7.23
C ALA A 361 7.03 -5.94 6.94
N GLY A 362 5.99 -6.41 6.27
CA GLY A 362 4.79 -5.62 5.99
C GLY A 362 4.04 -5.14 7.23
N LEU A 363 4.03 -5.93 8.31
CA LEU A 363 3.44 -5.50 9.60
C LEU A 363 4.18 -4.34 10.26
N GLN A 364 5.46 -4.10 9.94
CA GLN A 364 6.24 -3.02 10.54
C GLN A 364 5.90 -1.64 9.93
N HIS A 365 5.08 -1.59 8.90
CA HIS A 365 4.64 -0.30 8.36
C HIS A 365 3.78 0.47 9.38
N ALA A 366 4.02 1.78 9.48
CA ALA A 366 3.36 2.65 10.46
C ALA A 366 1.82 2.56 10.48
N ILE A 367 1.20 2.27 9.31
CA ILE A 367 -0.26 2.08 9.25
C ILE A 367 -0.77 0.87 10.03
N HIS A 368 0.07 -0.10 10.34
CA HIS A 368 -0.31 -1.29 11.09
C HIS A 368 -0.05 -1.19 12.60
N VAL A 369 0.46 -0.06 13.10
CA VAL A 369 0.56 0.23 14.53
C VAL A 369 -0.84 0.33 15.11
N ALA A 370 -1.15 -0.58 16.06
CA ALA A 370 -2.52 -0.80 16.51
C ALA A 370 -3.00 0.20 17.57
N ASP A 371 -2.13 0.57 18.51
CA ASP A 371 -2.53 1.19 19.78
C ASP A 371 -3.34 2.47 19.61
N ASP A 372 -2.82 3.45 18.89
CA ASP A 372 -3.49 4.74 18.67
C ASP A 372 -4.78 4.59 17.85
N VAL A 373 -4.76 3.74 16.82
CA VAL A 373 -5.93 3.46 15.98
C VAL A 373 -7.03 2.76 16.76
N TYR A 374 -6.67 1.79 17.59
CA TYR A 374 -7.64 1.06 18.42
C TYR A 374 -8.22 1.96 19.49
N GLN A 375 -7.40 2.82 20.11
CA GLN A 375 -7.86 3.81 21.05
C GLN A 375 -8.87 4.77 20.41
N ALA A 376 -8.53 5.36 19.25
CA ALA A 376 -9.43 6.25 18.51
C ALA A 376 -10.76 5.57 18.18
N SER A 377 -10.72 4.34 17.65
CA SER A 377 -11.91 3.58 17.30
C SER A 377 -12.78 3.24 18.52
N SER A 378 -12.15 2.89 19.64
CA SER A 378 -12.89 2.56 20.88
C SER A 378 -13.57 3.79 21.48
N LEU A 379 -12.88 4.93 21.52
CA LEU A 379 -13.48 6.19 21.97
C LEU A 379 -14.67 6.60 21.08
N ALA A 380 -14.51 6.51 19.76
CA ALA A 380 -15.59 6.80 18.81
C ALA A 380 -16.80 5.88 19.02
N ALA A 381 -16.58 4.57 19.21
CA ALA A 381 -17.65 3.60 19.45
C ALA A 381 -18.40 3.83 20.77
N MET A 382 -17.75 4.41 21.77
CA MET A 382 -18.34 4.79 23.05
C MET A 382 -18.97 6.20 23.04
N ASN A 383 -18.95 6.93 21.91
CA ASN A 383 -19.35 8.32 21.79
C ASN A 383 -18.58 9.26 22.75
N VAL A 384 -17.29 8.96 23.00
CA VAL A 384 -16.37 9.81 23.77
C VAL A 384 -15.54 10.65 22.81
N GLU A 385 -15.27 11.89 23.18
CA GLU A 385 -14.45 12.79 22.36
C GLU A 385 -13.06 12.18 22.08
N VAL A 386 -12.69 12.13 20.79
CA VAL A 386 -11.41 11.61 20.35
C VAL A 386 -10.40 12.75 20.28
N PRO A 387 -9.26 12.69 21.00
CA PRO A 387 -8.22 13.72 20.96
C PRO A 387 -7.73 14.03 19.54
N PRO A 388 -7.39 15.29 19.21
CA PRO A 388 -6.99 15.69 17.85
C PRO A 388 -5.83 14.85 17.28
N LYS A 389 -4.83 14.50 18.10
CA LYS A 389 -3.71 13.64 17.69
C LYS A 389 -4.18 12.28 17.18
N LEU A 390 -5.17 11.69 17.82
CA LEU A 390 -5.72 10.38 17.42
C LEU A 390 -6.67 10.51 16.22
N ARG A 391 -7.40 11.63 16.12
CA ARG A 391 -8.27 11.92 14.97
C ARG A 391 -7.49 11.99 13.66
N ALA A 392 -6.26 12.48 13.69
CA ALA A 392 -5.39 12.59 12.52
C ALA A 392 -5.00 11.24 11.89
N LEU A 393 -5.28 10.11 12.55
CA LEU A 393 -4.98 8.75 12.08
C LEU A 393 -6.21 8.04 11.48
N ILE A 394 -7.35 8.72 11.44
CA ILE A 394 -8.68 8.25 11.03
C ILE A 394 -9.20 9.16 9.89
#